data_6cdc26af21d03fcdd76c13f5553a8f26
#
_entry.id   6cdc26af21d03fcdd76c13f5553a8f26
#
_cell.length_a   1.000
_cell.length_b   1.000
_cell.length_c   1.000
_cell.angle_alpha   90.00
_cell.angle_beta   90.00
_cell.angle_gamma   90.00
#
_symmetry.space_group_name_H-M   'P 1'
#
loop_
_entity.id
_entity.type
_entity.pdbx_description
1 polymer ?
#
loop_
_entity_poly.entity_id
_entity_poly.type
_entity_poly.pdbx_seq_one_letter_code
_entity_poly.pdbx_strand_id
1 'polypeptide(L)'
;MIALHHLDIGWKPSDLEQREGRIIRQGNHNKKVHIFRYVTESTFDSYMWQLIENKQKFISQIMTSKAPVRSCEDVDEAALSYAEVKALATGNPAVKEKMALDVDVAKLKLLKANHMNNQYRLEDDIARNFPQQIAKLTEIIDSYKADIAHFSEHKITDPEQFSMEISGKVFTEKKEAGTALLAVCKDIKSVDAAMDIGSYQGFNMRIQFDSWSKEFILSVKHESVAKVRLGADALGNITRINNFLESYPEKLAEAEQRLETVQEQLANAKEEVGKPFPKEEELNQKLERLSELNALLNMDEREDTETEQSESKEKEERPARGSIHEKLQIYKEKSQRESETGKE
;
A
#
# COMPACT_ATOMS: atom_id res chain seq x y z
N MET A 1 -21.71 -6.94 -40.45
CA MET A 1 -20.55 -6.03 -40.68
C MET A 1 -19.31 -6.91 -40.83
N ILE A 2 -18.48 -6.68 -41.87
CA ILE A 2 -17.34 -7.55 -42.20
C ILE A 2 -15.98 -6.84 -41.97
N ALA A 3 -15.96 -5.51 -42.02
CA ALA A 3 -14.79 -4.71 -41.81
C ALA A 3 -15.08 -3.47 -40.97
N LEU A 4 -14.12 -3.08 -40.13
CA LEU A 4 -14.09 -1.87 -39.34
C LEU A 4 -12.82 -1.11 -39.70
N HIS A 5 -12.95 0.20 -39.97
CA HIS A 5 -11.84 1.07 -40.31
C HIS A 5 -11.71 2.17 -39.25
N HIS A 6 -10.58 2.20 -38.56
CA HIS A 6 -10.22 3.28 -37.66
C HIS A 6 -9.41 4.32 -38.44
N LEU A 7 -10.04 5.45 -38.78
CA LEU A 7 -9.42 6.57 -39.47
C LEU A 7 -8.79 7.57 -38.49
N ASP A 8 -9.31 7.58 -37.27
CA ASP A 8 -8.84 8.38 -36.15
C ASP A 8 -8.67 7.54 -34.91
N ILE A 9 -7.86 8.01 -33.99
CA ILE A 9 -7.63 7.35 -32.70
C ILE A 9 -8.14 8.24 -31.56
N GLY A 10 -8.84 7.61 -30.59
CA GLY A 10 -9.24 8.26 -29.34
C GLY A 10 -8.10 8.26 -28.31
N TRP A 11 -8.28 8.98 -27.22
CA TRP A 11 -7.32 9.10 -26.12
C TRP A 11 -7.34 7.91 -25.14
N LYS A 12 -8.34 7.05 -25.22
CA LYS A 12 -8.57 5.97 -24.26
C LYS A 12 -8.57 4.60 -24.95
N PRO A 13 -7.86 3.60 -24.43
CA PRO A 13 -7.91 2.23 -24.94
C PRO A 13 -9.33 1.65 -24.93
N SER A 14 -10.15 1.99 -23.94
CA SER A 14 -11.55 1.56 -23.84
C SER A 14 -12.41 1.94 -25.04
N ASP A 15 -12.13 3.08 -25.69
CA ASP A 15 -12.89 3.55 -26.85
C ASP A 15 -12.62 2.65 -28.07
N LEU A 16 -11.38 2.17 -28.21
CA LEU A 16 -11.01 1.19 -29.24
C LEU A 16 -11.70 -0.16 -28.98
N GLU A 17 -11.60 -0.66 -27.76
CA GLU A 17 -12.24 -1.93 -27.35
C GLU A 17 -13.75 -1.89 -27.56
N GLN A 18 -14.41 -0.78 -27.23
CA GLN A 18 -15.84 -0.61 -27.46
C GLN A 18 -16.20 -0.55 -28.95
N ARG A 19 -15.40 0.14 -29.79
CA ARG A 19 -15.63 0.19 -31.24
C ARG A 19 -15.42 -1.19 -31.86
N GLU A 20 -14.35 -1.89 -31.50
CA GLU A 20 -14.01 -3.23 -31.97
C GLU A 20 -15.00 -4.26 -31.44
N GLY A 21 -15.43 -4.17 -30.21
CA GLY A 21 -16.43 -5.02 -29.60
C GLY A 21 -17.79 -5.00 -30.32
N ARG A 22 -18.14 -3.90 -31.00
CA ARG A 22 -19.39 -3.81 -31.78
C ARG A 22 -19.36 -4.67 -33.03
N ILE A 23 -18.20 -4.87 -33.66
CA ILE A 23 -18.08 -5.73 -34.84
C ILE A 23 -17.92 -7.20 -34.46
N ILE A 24 -17.32 -7.50 -33.31
CA ILE A 24 -17.05 -8.86 -32.82
C ILE A 24 -18.25 -9.44 -32.05
N ARG A 25 -19.24 -8.63 -31.75
CA ARG A 25 -20.38 -8.96 -30.88
C ARG A 25 -21.19 -10.16 -31.42
N GLN A 26 -21.82 -10.91 -30.52
CA GLN A 26 -22.82 -11.93 -30.82
C GLN A 26 -23.90 -11.34 -31.71
N GLY A 27 -24.23 -12.06 -32.79
CA GLY A 27 -25.17 -11.61 -33.86
C GLY A 27 -24.47 -11.15 -35.12
N ASN A 28 -23.16 -11.11 -35.18
CA ASN A 28 -22.46 -10.97 -36.46
C ASN A 28 -22.35 -12.35 -37.13
N HIS A 29 -23.01 -12.53 -38.24
CA HIS A 29 -23.02 -13.80 -38.96
C HIS A 29 -21.73 -14.11 -39.73
N ASN A 30 -20.80 -13.18 -39.80
CA ASN A 30 -19.52 -13.37 -40.47
C ASN A 30 -18.54 -14.13 -39.57
N LYS A 31 -17.96 -15.23 -40.08
CA LYS A 31 -16.96 -16.04 -39.34
C LYS A 31 -15.63 -15.32 -39.09
N LYS A 32 -15.32 -14.31 -39.92
CA LYS A 32 -14.13 -13.48 -39.81
C LYS A 32 -14.51 -12.03 -40.03
N VAL A 33 -13.90 -11.15 -39.26
CA VAL A 33 -14.01 -9.70 -39.41
C VAL A 33 -12.61 -9.10 -39.54
N HIS A 34 -12.50 -8.02 -40.29
CA HIS A 34 -11.22 -7.31 -40.48
C HIS A 34 -11.28 -5.96 -39.78
N ILE A 35 -10.23 -5.66 -39.05
CA ILE A 35 -10.05 -4.37 -38.37
C ILE A 35 -8.82 -3.70 -39.00
N PHE A 36 -9.05 -2.58 -39.66
CA PHE A 36 -8.01 -1.78 -40.30
C PHE A 36 -7.75 -0.53 -39.45
N ARG A 37 -6.48 -0.32 -39.10
CA ARG A 37 -6.02 0.84 -38.37
C ARG A 37 -5.10 1.64 -39.26
N TYR A 38 -5.51 2.86 -39.58
CA TYR A 38 -4.74 3.74 -40.46
C TYR A 38 -3.86 4.66 -39.63
N VAL A 39 -2.61 4.76 -40.02
CA VAL A 39 -1.59 5.61 -39.37
C VAL A 39 -0.83 6.33 -40.46
N THR A 40 -0.77 7.65 -40.38
CA THR A 40 0.09 8.44 -41.27
C THR A 40 1.46 8.53 -40.65
N GLU A 41 2.51 8.16 -41.40
CA GLU A 41 3.88 8.23 -40.93
C GLU A 41 4.28 9.69 -40.61
N SER A 42 5.09 9.86 -39.59
CA SER A 42 5.61 11.19 -39.17
C SER A 42 4.53 12.19 -38.76
N THR A 43 3.36 11.71 -38.32
CA THR A 43 2.27 12.55 -37.84
C THR A 43 1.94 12.25 -36.37
N PHE A 44 1.15 13.14 -35.78
CA PHE A 44 0.62 12.96 -34.43
C PHE A 44 -0.16 11.64 -34.24
N ASP A 45 -0.77 11.10 -35.28
CA ASP A 45 -1.48 9.84 -35.24
C ASP A 45 -0.56 8.69 -34.82
N SER A 46 0.67 8.64 -35.34
CA SER A 46 1.62 7.58 -34.96
C SER A 46 1.99 7.63 -33.48
N TYR A 47 2.13 8.82 -32.92
CA TYR A 47 2.36 9.02 -31.49
C TYR A 47 1.15 8.57 -30.65
N MET A 48 -0.05 8.96 -31.07
CA MET A 48 -1.29 8.56 -30.38
C MET A 48 -1.48 7.03 -30.35
N TRP A 49 -1.17 6.35 -31.46
CA TRP A 49 -1.20 4.89 -31.49
C TRP A 49 -0.22 4.27 -30.52
N GLN A 50 1.00 4.80 -30.43
CA GLN A 50 2.02 4.32 -29.49
C GLN A 50 1.59 4.55 -28.04
N LEU A 51 1.02 5.71 -27.74
CA LEU A 51 0.48 6.04 -26.39
C LEU A 51 -0.64 5.06 -25.98
N ILE A 52 -1.58 4.83 -26.86
CA ILE A 52 -2.69 3.88 -26.63
C ILE A 52 -2.15 2.45 -26.45
N GLU A 53 -1.18 2.02 -27.25
CA GLU A 53 -0.55 0.71 -27.10
C GLU A 53 0.14 0.55 -25.73
N ASN A 54 0.86 1.58 -25.27
CA ASN A 54 1.49 1.55 -23.96
C ASN A 54 0.45 1.50 -22.83
N LYS A 55 -0.60 2.32 -22.90
CA LYS A 55 -1.73 2.26 -21.96
C LYS A 55 -2.40 0.87 -21.95
N GLN A 56 -2.59 0.26 -23.11
CA GLN A 56 -3.19 -1.08 -23.22
C GLN A 56 -2.29 -2.17 -22.63
N LYS A 57 -0.98 -2.12 -22.90
CA LYS A 57 0.00 -3.03 -22.28
C LYS A 57 -0.04 -2.96 -20.76
N PHE A 58 -0.10 -1.74 -20.24
CA PHE A 58 -0.20 -1.50 -18.82
C PHE A 58 -1.47 -2.08 -18.20
N ILE A 59 -2.64 -1.78 -18.77
CA ILE A 59 -3.93 -2.33 -18.32
C ILE A 59 -3.88 -3.87 -18.34
N SER A 60 -3.34 -4.46 -19.41
CA SER A 60 -3.19 -5.92 -19.52
C SER A 60 -2.28 -6.50 -18.44
N GLN A 61 -1.18 -5.84 -18.08
CA GLN A 61 -0.29 -6.29 -17.01
C GLN A 61 -0.99 -6.30 -15.64
N ILE A 62 -1.77 -5.26 -15.33
CA ILE A 62 -2.54 -5.19 -14.09
C ILE A 62 -3.63 -6.28 -14.06
N MET A 63 -4.40 -6.39 -15.14
CA MET A 63 -5.56 -7.30 -15.21
C MET A 63 -5.16 -8.78 -15.22
N THR A 64 -3.99 -9.12 -15.80
CA THR A 64 -3.54 -10.52 -15.89
C THR A 64 -2.67 -10.96 -14.73
N SER A 65 -2.30 -10.06 -13.80
CA SER A 65 -1.45 -10.34 -12.62
C SER A 65 -0.12 -11.04 -12.93
N LYS A 66 0.33 -11.06 -14.19
CA LYS A 66 1.53 -11.80 -14.62
C LYS A 66 2.85 -11.14 -14.29
N ALA A 67 2.83 -9.88 -13.91
CA ALA A 67 3.99 -9.19 -13.34
C ALA A 67 3.46 -8.08 -12.41
N PRO A 68 3.44 -8.26 -11.08
CA PRO A 68 3.11 -7.20 -10.17
C PRO A 68 4.26 -6.19 -10.16
N VAL A 69 4.22 -5.24 -11.05
CA VAL A 69 5.01 -4.02 -10.90
C VAL A 69 4.32 -3.24 -9.79
N ARG A 70 4.98 -3.13 -8.63
CA ARG A 70 4.44 -2.43 -7.45
C ARG A 70 4.21 -0.94 -7.63
N SER A 71 4.68 -0.37 -8.73
CA SER A 71 4.43 1.01 -9.12
C SER A 71 4.35 1.08 -10.63
N CYS A 72 3.20 1.41 -11.14
CA CYS A 72 3.03 1.79 -12.52
C CYS A 72 2.54 3.22 -12.54
N GLU A 73 3.31 4.07 -13.20
CA GLU A 73 2.89 5.41 -13.50
C GLU A 73 1.71 5.32 -14.46
N ASP A 74 0.60 5.89 -14.03
CA ASP A 74 -0.33 6.46 -14.98
C ASP A 74 0.50 7.44 -15.82
N VAL A 75 0.62 7.19 -17.10
CA VAL A 75 1.22 8.16 -18.00
C VAL A 75 0.20 9.29 -18.04
N ASP A 76 0.33 10.22 -17.06
CA ASP A 76 -0.41 11.46 -17.07
C ASP A 76 -0.30 12.01 -18.48
N GLU A 77 -1.43 12.37 -19.02
CA GLU A 77 -1.54 13.08 -20.27
C GLU A 77 -0.71 14.38 -20.13
N ALA A 78 0.60 14.26 -20.30
CA ALA A 78 1.43 15.44 -20.48
C ALA A 78 0.85 16.11 -21.71
N ALA A 79 0.07 17.16 -21.49
CA ALA A 79 -0.54 17.91 -22.56
C ALA A 79 0.61 18.42 -23.43
N LEU A 80 0.77 17.78 -24.59
CA LEU A 80 1.76 18.21 -25.56
C LEU A 80 1.50 19.68 -25.89
N SER A 81 2.53 20.48 -25.81
CA SER A 81 2.46 21.86 -26.27
C SER A 81 2.17 21.87 -27.78
N TYR A 82 1.56 22.93 -28.27
CA TYR A 82 1.29 23.08 -29.71
C TYR A 82 2.57 22.96 -30.55
N ALA A 83 3.71 23.42 -30.03
CA ALA A 83 5.01 23.31 -30.66
C ALA A 83 5.49 21.85 -30.77
N GLU A 84 5.28 21.05 -29.75
CA GLU A 84 5.59 19.61 -29.75
C GLU A 84 4.75 18.85 -30.77
N VAL A 85 3.46 19.18 -30.87
CA VAL A 85 2.55 18.62 -31.89
C VAL A 85 3.03 18.98 -33.30
N LYS A 86 3.42 20.25 -33.53
CA LYS A 86 3.96 20.73 -34.82
C LYS A 86 5.27 20.04 -35.19
N ALA A 87 6.17 19.90 -34.23
CA ALA A 87 7.46 19.25 -34.45
C ALA A 87 7.33 17.73 -34.69
N LEU A 88 6.37 17.06 -34.04
CA LEU A 88 6.01 15.66 -34.34
C LEU A 88 5.45 15.50 -35.75
N ALA A 89 4.61 16.44 -36.20
CA ALA A 89 4.05 16.44 -37.54
C ALA A 89 5.13 16.70 -38.63
N THR A 90 6.16 17.49 -38.31
CA THR A 90 7.31 17.73 -39.20
C THR A 90 8.36 16.61 -39.18
N GLY A 91 8.22 15.64 -38.27
CA GLY A 91 9.11 14.46 -38.18
C GLY A 91 10.46 14.76 -37.53
N ASN A 92 10.58 15.83 -36.73
CA ASN A 92 11.83 16.21 -36.05
C ASN A 92 12.26 15.12 -35.06
N PRO A 93 13.43 14.46 -35.24
CA PRO A 93 13.88 13.38 -34.38
C PRO A 93 14.16 13.82 -32.92
N ALA A 94 14.57 15.09 -32.72
CA ALA A 94 14.86 15.65 -31.40
C ALA A 94 13.60 15.71 -30.50
N VAL A 95 12.43 15.97 -31.08
CA VAL A 95 11.17 15.95 -30.32
C VAL A 95 10.79 14.55 -29.90
N LYS A 96 10.98 13.54 -30.73
CA LYS A 96 10.74 12.15 -30.40
C LYS A 96 11.66 11.68 -29.26
N GLU A 97 12.95 12.06 -29.35
CA GLU A 97 13.95 11.77 -28.31
C GLU A 97 13.57 12.44 -26.98
N LYS A 98 13.21 13.74 -27.02
CA LYS A 98 12.76 14.49 -25.83
C LYS A 98 11.59 13.79 -25.14
N MET A 99 10.55 13.42 -25.88
CA MET A 99 9.37 12.76 -25.32
C MET A 99 9.69 11.41 -24.65
N ALA A 100 10.56 10.60 -25.27
CA ALA A 100 11.01 9.35 -24.68
C ALA A 100 11.80 9.59 -23.38
N LEU A 101 12.67 10.62 -23.38
CA LEU A 101 13.44 11.02 -22.21
C LEU A 101 12.56 11.60 -21.09
N ASP A 102 11.52 12.38 -21.40
CA ASP A 102 10.56 12.90 -20.40
C ASP A 102 9.90 11.76 -19.63
N VAL A 103 9.42 10.73 -20.34
CA VAL A 103 8.83 9.53 -19.72
C VAL A 103 9.85 8.79 -18.85
N ASP A 104 11.06 8.59 -19.37
CA ASP A 104 12.11 7.89 -18.63
C ASP A 104 12.56 8.65 -17.38
N VAL A 105 12.72 9.98 -17.49
CA VAL A 105 13.08 10.86 -16.36
C VAL A 105 11.99 10.88 -15.31
N ALA A 106 10.71 10.97 -15.72
CA ALA A 106 9.59 10.89 -14.79
C ALA A 106 9.60 9.56 -14.03
N LYS A 107 9.79 8.44 -14.73
CA LYS A 107 9.91 7.11 -14.12
C LYS A 107 11.08 7.00 -13.14
N LEU A 108 12.26 7.51 -13.50
CA LEU A 108 13.43 7.49 -12.62
C LEU A 108 13.26 8.38 -11.40
N LYS A 109 12.62 9.56 -11.54
CA LYS A 109 12.25 10.44 -10.42
C LYS A 109 11.32 9.75 -9.43
N LEU A 110 10.30 9.03 -9.92
CA LEU A 110 9.41 8.26 -9.06
C LEU A 110 10.16 7.13 -8.33
N LEU A 111 11.01 6.38 -9.03
CA LEU A 111 11.84 5.35 -8.41
C LEU A 111 12.76 5.94 -7.34
N LYS A 112 13.34 7.13 -7.57
CA LYS A 112 14.12 7.86 -6.58
C LYS A 112 13.28 8.28 -5.37
N ALA A 113 12.08 8.83 -5.59
CA ALA A 113 11.16 9.19 -4.51
C ALA A 113 10.76 7.98 -3.67
N ASN A 114 10.46 6.85 -4.31
CA ASN A 114 10.16 5.59 -3.61
C ASN A 114 11.36 5.07 -2.81
N HIS A 115 12.57 5.15 -3.38
CA HIS A 115 13.80 4.79 -2.67
C HIS A 115 13.99 5.67 -1.44
N MET A 116 13.84 6.99 -1.56
CA MET A 116 13.95 7.91 -0.42
C MET A 116 12.90 7.62 0.66
N ASN A 117 11.65 7.37 0.28
CA ASN A 117 10.60 6.99 1.23
C ASN A 117 10.94 5.68 1.97
N ASN A 118 11.54 4.71 1.28
CA ASN A 118 12.02 3.49 1.93
C ASN A 118 13.17 3.77 2.89
N GLN A 119 14.11 4.67 2.55
CA GLN A 119 15.19 5.09 3.44
C GLN A 119 14.64 5.74 4.72
N TYR A 120 13.69 6.67 4.61
CA TYR A 120 13.04 7.27 5.79
C TYR A 120 12.32 6.24 6.67
N ARG A 121 11.66 5.25 6.05
CA ARG A 121 11.05 4.16 6.82
C ARG A 121 12.07 3.32 7.55
N LEU A 122 13.20 2.99 6.90
CA LEU A 122 14.29 2.26 7.55
C LEU A 122 14.89 3.06 8.71
N GLU A 123 15.08 4.37 8.56
CA GLU A 123 15.54 5.25 9.64
C GLU A 123 14.57 5.23 10.84
N ASP A 124 13.27 5.33 10.60
CA ASP A 124 12.26 5.27 11.67
C ASP A 124 12.19 3.88 12.32
N ASP A 125 12.28 2.82 11.53
CA ASP A 125 12.34 1.44 12.01
C ASP A 125 13.57 1.21 12.89
N ILE A 126 14.75 1.69 12.48
CA ILE A 126 16.00 1.60 13.26
C ILE A 126 15.91 2.41 14.54
N ALA A 127 15.35 3.64 14.47
CA ALA A 127 15.32 4.55 15.61
C ALA A 127 14.26 4.19 16.64
N ARG A 128 13.12 3.62 16.23
CA ARG A 128 11.95 3.41 17.08
C ARG A 128 11.46 1.99 17.11
N ASN A 129 11.12 1.43 15.94
CA ASN A 129 10.36 0.17 15.88
C ASN A 129 11.18 -1.02 16.36
N PHE A 130 12.41 -1.21 15.85
CA PHE A 130 13.27 -2.32 16.27
C PHE A 130 13.66 -2.23 17.76
N PRO A 131 14.10 -1.08 18.32
CA PRO A 131 14.39 -0.98 19.74
C PRO A 131 13.18 -1.30 20.63
N GLN A 132 11.98 -0.85 20.25
CA GLN A 132 10.76 -1.16 21.00
C GLN A 132 10.42 -2.66 20.95
N GLN A 133 10.55 -3.29 19.78
CA GLN A 133 10.32 -4.73 19.64
C GLN A 133 11.33 -5.54 20.44
N ILE A 134 12.61 -5.18 20.38
CA ILE A 134 13.67 -5.83 21.15
C ILE A 134 13.41 -5.70 22.65
N ALA A 135 13.10 -4.50 23.15
CA ALA A 135 12.79 -4.28 24.56
C ALA A 135 11.60 -5.12 25.03
N LYS A 136 10.51 -5.14 24.23
CA LYS A 136 9.32 -5.94 24.53
C LYS A 136 9.59 -7.44 24.52
N LEU A 137 10.38 -7.94 23.55
CA LEU A 137 10.73 -9.36 23.48
C LEU A 137 11.65 -9.75 24.63
N THR A 138 12.58 -8.88 25.03
CA THR A 138 13.44 -9.09 26.20
C THR A 138 12.62 -9.18 27.48
N GLU A 139 11.66 -8.29 27.70
CA GLU A 139 10.73 -8.34 28.84
C GLU A 139 9.92 -9.65 28.88
N ILE A 140 9.42 -10.11 27.71
CA ILE A 140 8.70 -11.39 27.58
C ILE A 140 9.62 -12.57 27.91
N ILE A 141 10.86 -12.56 27.43
CA ILE A 141 11.86 -13.60 27.70
C ILE A 141 12.18 -13.67 29.19
N ASP A 142 12.39 -12.53 29.82
CA ASP A 142 12.67 -12.45 31.27
C ASP A 142 11.47 -12.95 32.08
N SER A 143 10.26 -12.57 31.69
CA SER A 143 9.03 -13.07 32.32
C SER A 143 8.90 -14.58 32.17
N TYR A 144 9.17 -15.15 31.00
CA TYR A 144 9.11 -16.60 30.79
C TYR A 144 10.20 -17.34 31.58
N LYS A 145 11.40 -16.80 31.70
CA LYS A 145 12.49 -17.37 32.53
C LYS A 145 12.07 -17.40 34.00
N ALA A 146 11.48 -16.32 34.51
CA ALA A 146 10.95 -16.26 35.87
C ALA A 146 9.80 -17.27 36.09
N ASP A 147 8.87 -17.35 35.14
CA ASP A 147 7.74 -18.27 35.21
C ASP A 147 8.20 -19.76 35.15
N ILE A 148 9.22 -20.09 34.38
CA ILE A 148 9.81 -21.43 34.31
C ILE A 148 10.47 -21.79 35.67
N ALA A 149 11.23 -20.86 36.24
CA ALA A 149 11.84 -21.07 37.56
C ALA A 149 10.75 -21.30 38.64
N HIS A 150 9.76 -20.41 38.67
CA HIS A 150 8.63 -20.50 39.57
C HIS A 150 7.83 -21.80 39.40
N PHE A 151 7.55 -22.21 38.16
CA PHE A 151 6.89 -23.48 37.86
C PHE A 151 7.70 -24.68 38.32
N SER A 152 9.02 -24.68 38.15
CA SER A 152 9.89 -25.79 38.59
C SER A 152 9.89 -25.99 40.08
N GLU A 153 9.74 -24.92 40.90
CA GLU A 153 9.65 -24.96 42.35
C GLU A 153 8.30 -25.48 42.84
N HIS A 154 7.22 -25.23 42.07
CA HIS A 154 5.82 -25.56 42.49
C HIS A 154 5.21 -26.71 41.68
N LYS A 155 5.99 -27.33 40.76
CA LYS A 155 5.51 -28.42 39.92
C LYS A 155 5.13 -29.62 40.74
N ILE A 156 3.86 -30.06 40.60
CA ILE A 156 3.36 -31.29 41.17
C ILE A 156 3.84 -32.47 40.35
N THR A 157 4.83 -33.21 40.84
CA THR A 157 5.40 -34.40 40.17
C THR A 157 4.64 -35.66 40.48
N ASP A 158 4.07 -35.75 41.67
CA ASP A 158 3.31 -36.92 42.15
C ASP A 158 1.80 -36.64 41.96
N PRO A 159 1.09 -37.46 41.18
CA PRO A 159 -0.38 -37.33 41.02
C PRO A 159 -1.17 -37.36 42.31
N GLU A 160 -0.65 -38.02 43.36
CA GLU A 160 -1.30 -38.10 44.67
C GLU A 160 -1.20 -36.80 45.48
N GLN A 161 -0.26 -35.92 45.11
CA GLN A 161 -0.06 -34.61 45.73
C GLN A 161 -0.78 -33.47 44.97
N PHE A 162 -1.72 -33.81 44.09
CA PHE A 162 -2.49 -32.80 43.38
C PHE A 162 -3.17 -31.85 44.37
N SER A 163 -2.97 -30.56 44.16
CA SER A 163 -3.59 -29.50 44.97
C SER A 163 -3.90 -28.30 44.07
N MET A 164 -5.15 -27.86 44.12
CA MET A 164 -5.63 -26.68 43.38
C MET A 164 -6.60 -25.91 44.26
N GLU A 165 -6.37 -24.63 44.43
CA GLU A 165 -7.28 -23.75 45.15
C GLU A 165 -8.28 -23.11 44.18
N ILE A 166 -9.58 -23.22 44.48
CA ILE A 166 -10.67 -22.59 43.74
C ILE A 166 -11.68 -22.00 44.71
N SER A 167 -11.94 -20.69 44.62
CA SER A 167 -12.87 -19.96 45.49
C SER A 167 -12.61 -20.17 46.99
N GLY A 168 -11.33 -20.21 47.39
CA GLY A 168 -10.92 -20.41 48.80
C GLY A 168 -11.01 -21.84 49.31
N LYS A 169 -11.30 -22.81 48.42
CA LYS A 169 -11.31 -24.26 48.76
C LYS A 169 -10.16 -24.96 48.03
N VAL A 170 -9.47 -25.82 48.74
CA VAL A 170 -8.41 -26.66 48.20
C VAL A 170 -8.97 -28.00 47.75
N PHE A 171 -8.73 -28.38 46.52
CA PHE A 171 -9.14 -29.64 45.92
C PHE A 171 -7.90 -30.51 45.71
N THR A 172 -8.00 -31.77 46.13
CA THR A 172 -6.90 -32.76 46.00
C THR A 172 -7.14 -33.75 44.87
N GLU A 173 -8.32 -33.73 44.26
CA GLU A 173 -8.63 -34.55 43.10
C GLU A 173 -8.85 -33.68 41.84
N LYS A 174 -8.19 -34.08 40.72
CA LYS A 174 -8.30 -33.37 39.44
C LYS A 174 -9.74 -33.24 38.93
N LYS A 175 -10.53 -34.28 39.10
CA LYS A 175 -11.93 -34.30 38.65
C LYS A 175 -12.82 -33.35 39.46
N GLU A 176 -12.63 -33.29 40.78
CA GLU A 176 -13.36 -32.37 41.63
C GLU A 176 -12.96 -30.92 41.37
N ALA A 177 -11.66 -30.64 41.24
CA ALA A 177 -11.18 -29.32 40.89
C ALA A 177 -11.72 -28.85 39.55
N GLY A 178 -11.71 -29.72 38.51
CA GLY A 178 -12.26 -29.37 37.21
C GLY A 178 -13.77 -29.13 37.24
N THR A 179 -14.51 -29.88 38.07
CA THR A 179 -15.95 -29.66 38.27
C THR A 179 -16.22 -28.34 39.00
N ALA A 180 -15.43 -28.01 40.02
CA ALA A 180 -15.50 -26.74 40.73
C ALA A 180 -15.19 -25.56 39.77
N LEU A 181 -14.20 -25.71 38.92
CA LEU A 181 -13.84 -24.69 37.88
C LEU A 181 -15.03 -24.45 36.94
N LEU A 182 -15.70 -25.50 36.46
CA LEU A 182 -16.90 -25.39 35.63
C LEU A 182 -18.11 -24.80 36.38
N ALA A 183 -18.22 -25.04 37.67
CA ALA A 183 -19.27 -24.42 38.50
C ALA A 183 -19.06 -22.91 38.59
N VAL A 184 -17.81 -22.45 38.83
CA VAL A 184 -17.46 -21.03 38.82
C VAL A 184 -17.77 -20.38 37.47
N CYS A 185 -17.51 -21.07 36.34
CA CYS A 185 -17.90 -20.59 35.03
C CYS A 185 -19.41 -20.31 34.91
N LYS A 186 -20.24 -21.16 35.46
CA LYS A 186 -21.71 -20.99 35.43
C LYS A 186 -22.22 -19.86 36.32
N ASP A 187 -21.48 -19.53 37.36
CA ASP A 187 -21.87 -18.49 38.32
C ASP A 187 -21.43 -17.08 37.87
N ILE A 188 -20.61 -16.96 36.82
CA ILE A 188 -20.20 -15.67 36.25
C ILE A 188 -21.40 -15.01 35.60
N LYS A 189 -21.88 -13.92 36.21
CA LYS A 189 -23.00 -13.09 35.73
C LYS A 189 -22.53 -11.85 34.97
N SER A 190 -21.27 -11.42 35.19
CA SER A 190 -20.69 -10.26 34.59
C SER A 190 -19.95 -10.62 33.28
N VAL A 191 -20.39 -10.07 32.17
CA VAL A 191 -19.72 -10.23 30.87
C VAL A 191 -18.46 -9.39 30.87
N ASP A 192 -17.37 -9.96 30.37
CA ASP A 192 -16.05 -9.30 30.18
C ASP A 192 -15.33 -8.84 31.47
N ALA A 193 -15.88 -9.13 32.66
CA ALA A 193 -15.20 -8.87 33.92
C ALA A 193 -14.35 -10.09 34.35
N ALA A 194 -13.05 -9.88 34.59
CA ALA A 194 -12.17 -10.93 35.09
C ALA A 194 -12.31 -11.08 36.60
N MET A 195 -12.51 -12.32 37.08
CA MET A 195 -12.66 -12.66 38.49
C MET A 195 -11.51 -13.56 38.94
N ASP A 196 -10.89 -13.22 40.07
CA ASP A 196 -9.89 -14.07 40.71
C ASP A 196 -10.57 -15.30 41.33
N ILE A 197 -10.04 -16.47 41.01
CA ILE A 197 -10.68 -17.76 41.45
C ILE A 197 -9.80 -18.62 42.31
N GLY A 198 -8.51 -18.31 42.47
CA GLY A 198 -7.59 -19.07 43.30
C GLY A 198 -6.23 -19.25 42.67
N SER A 199 -5.54 -20.34 43.02
CA SER A 199 -4.18 -20.60 42.60
C SER A 199 -3.95 -22.08 42.23
N TYR A 200 -2.99 -22.29 41.30
CA TYR A 200 -2.56 -23.62 40.88
C TYR A 200 -1.08 -23.63 40.55
N GLN A 201 -0.33 -24.55 41.18
CA GLN A 201 1.12 -24.68 41.01
C GLN A 201 1.86 -23.33 41.15
N GLY A 202 1.46 -22.51 42.13
CA GLY A 202 2.06 -21.18 42.37
C GLY A 202 1.50 -20.06 41.50
N PHE A 203 0.76 -20.33 40.46
CA PHE A 203 0.18 -19.31 39.59
C PHE A 203 -1.19 -18.88 40.04
N ASN A 204 -1.46 -17.59 40.01
CA ASN A 204 -2.78 -17.03 40.27
C ASN A 204 -3.71 -17.25 39.09
N MET A 205 -4.95 -17.64 39.36
CA MET A 205 -5.94 -17.93 38.34
C MET A 205 -7.04 -16.88 38.32
N ARG A 206 -7.32 -16.34 37.13
CA ARG A 206 -8.46 -15.45 36.87
C ARG A 206 -9.31 -16.02 35.76
N ILE A 207 -10.60 -15.95 35.86
CA ILE A 207 -11.51 -16.37 34.81
C ILE A 207 -12.30 -15.19 34.26
N GLN A 208 -12.56 -15.23 32.98
CA GLN A 208 -13.32 -14.22 32.24
C GLN A 208 -14.19 -14.91 31.20
N PHE A 209 -15.39 -14.43 31.00
CA PHE A 209 -16.21 -14.84 29.85
C PHE A 209 -15.99 -13.85 28.70
N ASP A 210 -15.51 -14.36 27.59
CA ASP A 210 -15.35 -13.59 26.37
C ASP A 210 -16.66 -13.63 25.56
N SER A 211 -17.33 -12.50 25.47
CA SER A 211 -18.61 -12.35 24.75
C SER A 211 -18.48 -12.54 23.25
N TRP A 212 -17.29 -12.28 22.67
CA TRP A 212 -17.02 -12.44 21.25
C TRP A 212 -16.91 -13.91 20.83
N SER A 213 -16.04 -14.67 21.51
CA SER A 213 -15.85 -16.10 21.24
C SER A 213 -16.90 -16.98 21.91
N LYS A 214 -17.68 -16.43 22.87
CA LYS A 214 -18.63 -17.14 23.74
C LYS A 214 -17.97 -18.29 24.55
N GLU A 215 -16.72 -18.09 24.92
CA GLU A 215 -15.89 -19.04 25.63
C GLU A 215 -15.43 -18.48 26.98
N PHE A 216 -15.17 -19.38 27.93
CA PHE A 216 -14.50 -19.00 29.18
C PHE A 216 -13.00 -19.05 28.98
N ILE A 217 -12.33 -17.96 29.33
CA ILE A 217 -10.88 -17.83 29.27
C ILE A 217 -10.34 -17.80 30.70
N LEU A 218 -9.50 -18.78 31.03
CA LEU A 218 -8.73 -18.78 32.25
C LEU A 218 -7.39 -18.10 32.01
N SER A 219 -7.12 -17.03 32.73
CA SER A 219 -5.81 -16.39 32.79
C SER A 219 -5.01 -16.94 33.95
N VAL A 220 -3.87 -17.53 33.66
CA VAL A 220 -2.89 -18.00 34.64
C VAL A 220 -1.77 -16.98 34.71
N LYS A 221 -1.49 -16.39 35.85
CA LYS A 221 -0.60 -15.25 36.00
C LYS A 221 0.42 -15.48 37.12
N HIS A 222 1.69 -15.22 36.78
CA HIS A 222 2.75 -14.92 37.73
C HIS A 222 3.47 -13.66 37.16
N GLU A 223 4.61 -13.75 36.51
CA GLU A 223 5.20 -12.61 35.80
C GLU A 223 4.53 -12.40 34.44
N SER A 224 4.35 -13.46 33.68
CA SER A 224 3.57 -13.41 32.44
C SER A 224 2.09 -13.71 32.69
N VAL A 225 1.25 -13.34 31.72
CA VAL A 225 -0.17 -13.67 31.72
C VAL A 225 -0.46 -14.66 30.60
N ALA A 226 -0.84 -15.85 31.01
CA ALA A 226 -1.21 -16.90 30.09
C ALA A 226 -2.73 -17.02 29.98
N LYS A 227 -3.25 -17.27 28.79
CA LYS A 227 -4.67 -17.44 28.52
C LYS A 227 -4.96 -18.86 28.04
N VAL A 228 -5.75 -19.60 28.82
CA VAL A 228 -6.17 -20.96 28.50
C VAL A 228 -7.68 -20.97 28.25
N ARG A 229 -8.11 -21.43 27.08
CA ARG A 229 -9.54 -21.60 26.78
C ARG A 229 -10.08 -22.81 27.47
N LEU A 230 -11.17 -22.63 28.23
CA LEU A 230 -11.86 -23.70 28.93
C LEU A 230 -12.93 -24.35 28.04
N GLY A 231 -13.04 -25.66 28.13
CA GLY A 231 -14.08 -26.44 27.45
C GLY A 231 -15.12 -27.00 28.43
N ALA A 232 -16.01 -27.83 27.91
CA ALA A 232 -17.08 -28.47 28.72
C ALA A 232 -16.58 -29.62 29.57
N ASP A 233 -15.40 -30.18 29.28
CA ASP A 233 -14.84 -31.31 30.02
C ASP A 233 -14.00 -30.86 31.22
N ALA A 234 -14.41 -31.28 32.43
CA ALA A 234 -13.77 -30.92 33.68
C ALA A 234 -12.29 -31.36 33.75
N LEU A 235 -12.01 -32.61 33.41
CA LEU A 235 -10.66 -33.16 33.45
C LEU A 235 -9.78 -32.61 32.34
N GLY A 236 -10.36 -32.43 31.15
CA GLY A 236 -9.70 -31.85 30.01
C GLY A 236 -9.25 -30.41 30.27
N ASN A 237 -9.97 -29.62 31.08
CA ASN A 237 -9.55 -28.29 31.46
C ASN A 237 -8.29 -28.30 32.33
N ILE A 238 -8.19 -29.19 33.29
CA ILE A 238 -6.97 -29.34 34.12
C ILE A 238 -5.78 -29.77 33.25
N THR A 239 -6.01 -30.70 32.31
CA THR A 239 -4.98 -31.13 31.36
C THR A 239 -4.51 -29.97 30.47
N ARG A 240 -5.43 -29.11 29.99
CA ARG A 240 -5.06 -27.92 29.20
C ARG A 240 -4.20 -26.93 29.99
N ILE A 241 -4.52 -26.71 31.27
CA ILE A 241 -3.73 -25.85 32.15
C ILE A 241 -2.33 -26.44 32.33
N ASN A 242 -2.21 -27.74 32.61
CA ASN A 242 -0.91 -28.41 32.74
C ASN A 242 -0.08 -28.32 31.47
N ASN A 243 -0.67 -28.69 30.34
CA ASN A 243 0.02 -28.63 29.05
C ASN A 243 0.50 -27.19 28.73
N PHE A 244 -0.31 -26.20 29.13
CA PHE A 244 0.09 -24.81 28.95
C PHE A 244 1.32 -24.47 29.82
N LEU A 245 1.31 -24.81 31.11
CA LEU A 245 2.43 -24.56 32.02
C LEU A 245 3.71 -25.33 31.57
N GLU A 246 3.54 -26.54 31.09
CA GLU A 246 4.65 -27.34 30.52
C GLU A 246 5.18 -26.80 29.19
N SER A 247 4.42 -25.97 28.46
CA SER A 247 4.84 -25.35 27.20
C SER A 247 5.71 -24.08 27.35
N TYR A 248 5.95 -23.60 28.57
CA TYR A 248 6.77 -22.41 28.78
C TYR A 248 8.19 -22.50 28.18
N PRO A 249 8.92 -23.65 28.26
CA PRO A 249 10.25 -23.75 27.62
C PRO A 249 10.18 -23.58 26.09
N GLU A 250 9.13 -24.13 25.46
CA GLU A 250 8.92 -23.97 24.00
C GLU A 250 8.63 -22.50 23.65
N LYS A 251 7.80 -21.83 24.44
CA LYS A 251 7.49 -20.40 24.25
C LYS A 251 8.69 -19.51 24.48
N LEU A 252 9.55 -19.87 25.44
CA LEU A 252 10.81 -19.17 25.65
C LEU A 252 11.69 -19.29 24.41
N ALA A 253 11.87 -20.49 23.88
CA ALA A 253 12.67 -20.75 22.68
C ALA A 253 12.12 -19.97 21.46
N GLU A 254 10.79 -19.96 21.27
CA GLU A 254 10.15 -19.16 20.22
C GLU A 254 10.40 -17.65 20.39
N ALA A 255 10.33 -17.13 21.63
CA ALA A 255 10.59 -15.73 21.91
C ALA A 255 12.06 -15.34 21.67
N GLU A 256 13.00 -16.22 22.06
CA GLU A 256 14.43 -16.03 21.82
C GLU A 256 14.74 -16.05 20.31
N GLN A 257 14.15 -16.98 19.55
CA GLN A 257 14.30 -17.01 18.10
C GLN A 257 13.72 -15.76 17.41
N ARG A 258 12.58 -15.26 17.89
CA ARG A 258 12.01 -14.00 17.37
C ARG A 258 12.93 -12.81 17.68
N LEU A 259 13.53 -12.77 18.87
CA LEU A 259 14.48 -11.72 19.24
C LEU A 259 15.69 -11.73 18.31
N GLU A 260 16.27 -12.92 18.04
CA GLU A 260 17.38 -13.08 17.11
C GLU A 260 17.00 -12.57 15.70
N THR A 261 15.83 -12.99 15.19
CA THR A 261 15.32 -12.53 13.88
C THR A 261 15.19 -11.00 13.81
N VAL A 262 14.65 -10.36 14.86
CA VAL A 262 14.52 -8.88 14.90
C VAL A 262 15.89 -8.21 14.97
N GLN A 263 16.86 -8.78 15.68
CA GLN A 263 18.22 -8.27 15.75
C GLN A 263 18.94 -8.39 14.38
N GLU A 264 18.75 -9.49 13.66
CA GLU A 264 19.27 -9.65 12.29
C GLU A 264 18.61 -8.64 11.32
N GLN A 265 17.29 -8.43 11.43
CA GLN A 265 16.59 -7.43 10.63
C GLN A 265 17.11 -6.01 10.91
N LEU A 266 17.38 -5.70 12.17
CA LEU A 266 18.00 -4.42 12.55
C LEU A 266 19.40 -4.28 11.97
N ALA A 267 20.22 -5.33 12.00
CA ALA A 267 21.56 -5.33 11.39
C ALA A 267 21.49 -5.07 9.88
N ASN A 268 20.63 -5.81 9.18
CA ASN A 268 20.42 -5.63 7.75
C ASN A 268 19.87 -4.24 7.41
N ALA A 269 18.92 -3.72 8.20
CA ALA A 269 18.39 -2.37 8.02
C ALA A 269 19.47 -1.30 8.18
N LYS A 270 20.40 -1.46 9.14
CA LYS A 270 21.54 -0.55 9.33
C LYS A 270 22.53 -0.59 8.16
N GLU A 271 22.67 -1.72 7.48
CA GLU A 271 23.52 -1.84 6.29
C GLU A 271 22.86 -1.25 5.04
N GLU A 272 21.50 -1.26 4.99
CA GLU A 272 20.74 -0.73 3.85
C GLU A 272 20.47 0.78 3.96
N VAL A 273 20.37 1.30 5.17
CA VAL A 273 20.11 2.73 5.40
C VAL A 273 21.28 3.59 4.90
N GLY A 274 20.95 4.70 4.25
CA GLY A 274 21.96 5.63 3.71
C GLY A 274 22.57 5.21 2.39
N LYS A 275 22.19 4.07 1.79
CA LYS A 275 22.64 3.70 0.44
C LYS A 275 22.09 4.68 -0.59
N PRO A 276 22.94 5.19 -1.51
CA PRO A 276 22.49 6.08 -2.56
C PRO A 276 21.52 5.37 -3.52
N PHE A 277 20.72 6.17 -4.20
CA PHE A 277 19.82 5.64 -5.23
C PHE A 277 20.61 4.96 -6.35
N PRO A 278 20.38 3.67 -6.66
CA PRO A 278 21.23 2.91 -7.59
C PRO A 278 21.25 3.44 -9.04
N LYS A 279 20.23 4.22 -9.42
CA LYS A 279 20.09 4.79 -10.76
C LYS A 279 20.26 6.31 -10.78
N GLU A 280 20.98 6.88 -9.80
CA GLU A 280 21.21 8.32 -9.70
C GLU A 280 21.97 8.85 -10.93
N GLU A 281 22.99 8.12 -11.36
CA GLU A 281 23.81 8.48 -12.50
C GLU A 281 23.03 8.43 -13.82
N GLU A 282 22.18 7.38 -14.02
CA GLU A 282 21.29 7.27 -15.16
C GLU A 282 20.29 8.44 -15.20
N LEU A 283 19.74 8.82 -14.06
CA LEU A 283 18.83 9.95 -13.93
C LEU A 283 19.51 11.26 -14.31
N ASN A 284 20.73 11.49 -13.80
CA ASN A 284 21.48 12.72 -14.08
C ASN A 284 21.85 12.84 -15.57
N GLN A 285 22.33 11.77 -16.19
CA GLN A 285 22.64 11.74 -17.63
C GLN A 285 21.42 12.05 -18.50
N LYS A 286 20.26 11.46 -18.16
CA LYS A 286 19.01 11.71 -18.89
C LYS A 286 18.49 13.13 -18.69
N LEU A 287 18.66 13.71 -17.48
CA LEU A 287 18.30 15.10 -17.19
C LEU A 287 19.17 16.09 -17.97
N GLU A 288 20.48 15.82 -18.05
CA GLU A 288 21.42 16.64 -18.83
C GLU A 288 21.04 16.61 -20.32
N ARG A 289 20.79 15.41 -20.85
CA ARG A 289 20.38 15.25 -22.25
C ARG A 289 19.03 15.92 -22.54
N LEU A 290 18.08 15.85 -21.62
CA LEU A 290 16.80 16.54 -21.73
C LEU A 290 16.98 18.07 -21.76
N SER A 291 17.91 18.59 -20.95
CA SER A 291 18.24 20.01 -20.91
C SER A 291 18.85 20.48 -22.24
N GLU A 292 19.75 19.69 -22.82
CA GLU A 292 20.33 19.97 -24.15
C GLU A 292 19.25 20.02 -25.24
N LEU A 293 18.37 19.03 -25.28
CA LEU A 293 17.28 18.98 -26.25
C LEU A 293 16.31 20.14 -26.09
N ASN A 294 15.99 20.53 -24.86
CA ASN A 294 15.15 21.69 -24.59
C ASN A 294 15.80 23.01 -25.09
N ALA A 295 17.13 23.16 -24.91
CA ALA A 295 17.83 24.31 -25.40
C ALA A 295 17.85 24.36 -26.95
N LEU A 296 18.04 23.22 -27.60
CA LEU A 296 18.05 23.08 -29.05
C LEU A 296 16.67 23.39 -29.66
N LEU A 297 15.60 22.85 -29.09
CA LEU A 297 14.22 23.09 -29.56
C LEU A 297 13.76 24.54 -29.31
N ASN A 298 14.18 25.16 -28.20
CA ASN A 298 13.89 26.58 -27.94
C ASN A 298 14.66 27.53 -28.87
N MET A 299 15.80 27.13 -29.39
CA MET A 299 16.51 27.89 -30.43
C MET A 299 15.77 27.83 -31.78
N ASP A 300 15.32 26.63 -32.17
CA ASP A 300 14.52 26.44 -33.39
C ASP A 300 13.20 27.24 -33.34
N GLU A 301 12.54 27.33 -32.19
CA GLU A 301 11.33 28.16 -32.01
C GLU A 301 11.60 29.66 -32.16
N ARG A 302 12.76 30.14 -31.77
CA ARG A 302 13.13 31.57 -31.94
C ARG A 302 13.40 31.92 -33.39
N GLU A 303 14.07 31.03 -34.13
CA GLU A 303 14.33 31.23 -35.56
C GLU A 303 13.01 31.19 -36.37
N ASP A 304 12.08 30.29 -36.06
CA ASP A 304 10.75 30.20 -36.68
C ASP A 304 9.89 31.43 -36.39
N THR A 305 9.94 31.99 -35.17
CA THR A 305 9.17 33.19 -34.78
C THR A 305 9.76 34.46 -35.41
N GLU A 306 11.05 34.55 -35.63
CA GLU A 306 11.66 35.68 -36.33
C GLU A 306 11.33 35.66 -37.83
N THR A 307 11.19 34.48 -38.45
CA THR A 307 10.81 34.32 -39.86
C THR A 307 9.30 34.61 -40.07
N GLU A 308 8.43 34.20 -39.16
CA GLU A 308 6.98 34.51 -39.22
C GLU A 308 6.68 35.98 -38.92
N GLN A 309 7.50 36.68 -38.14
CA GLN A 309 7.37 38.14 -37.90
C GLN A 309 7.83 39.01 -39.10
N SER A 310 8.65 38.48 -39.99
CA SER A 310 9.03 39.16 -41.20
C SER A 310 7.99 39.07 -42.33
N GLU A 311 7.16 38.02 -42.33
CA GLU A 311 6.09 37.84 -43.33
C GLU A 311 4.74 38.45 -42.91
N SER A 312 4.53 38.79 -41.62
CA SER A 312 3.27 39.32 -41.10
C SER A 312 3.18 40.85 -41.01
N LYS A 313 4.17 41.62 -41.55
CA LYS A 313 4.10 43.09 -41.57
C LYS A 313 3.22 43.70 -42.66
N GLU A 314 2.51 42.89 -43.43
CA GLU A 314 1.56 43.34 -44.43
C GLU A 314 0.19 42.64 -44.30
N LYS A 315 -0.50 42.78 -43.18
CA LYS A 315 -1.99 42.66 -43.14
C LYS A 315 -2.58 43.16 -41.81
N GLU A 316 -3.16 44.36 -41.95
CA GLU A 316 -4.35 44.85 -41.23
C GLU A 316 -4.49 44.71 -39.70
N GLU A 317 -4.40 45.85 -39.03
CA GLU A 317 -4.91 46.14 -37.70
C GLU A 317 -6.36 45.65 -37.53
N ARG A 318 -6.58 44.62 -36.72
CA ARG A 318 -7.86 44.34 -36.08
C ARG A 318 -7.71 44.56 -34.58
N PRO A 319 -8.68 45.23 -33.91
CA PRO A 319 -8.55 45.56 -32.48
C PRO A 319 -8.53 44.30 -31.61
N ALA A 320 -7.58 44.30 -30.66
CA ALA A 320 -7.38 43.24 -29.70
C ALA A 320 -8.66 42.90 -28.91
N ARG A 321 -9.07 41.66 -28.92
CA ARG A 321 -10.10 41.13 -28.03
C ARG A 321 -9.54 41.08 -26.59
N GLY A 322 -10.08 41.92 -25.70
CA GLY A 322 -9.69 42.02 -24.30
C GLY A 322 -9.67 40.66 -23.59
N SER A 323 -8.70 40.52 -22.71
CA SER A 323 -8.45 39.33 -21.89
C SER A 323 -9.72 38.86 -21.15
N ILE A 324 -9.88 37.56 -20.98
CA ILE A 324 -10.97 36.94 -20.16
C ILE A 324 -11.02 37.54 -18.75
N HIS A 325 -9.88 38.02 -18.24
CA HIS A 325 -9.77 38.62 -16.92
C HIS A 325 -10.45 40.02 -16.87
N GLU A 326 -10.34 40.83 -17.91
CA GLU A 326 -11.02 42.10 -18.05
C GLU A 326 -12.53 41.92 -18.20
N LYS A 327 -12.97 40.90 -18.92
CA LYS A 327 -14.41 40.58 -19.05
C LYS A 327 -15.00 40.11 -17.72
N LEU A 328 -14.26 39.38 -16.90
CA LEU A 328 -14.71 38.96 -15.57
C LEU A 328 -14.75 40.12 -14.56
N GLN A 329 -13.87 41.10 -14.67
CA GLN A 329 -13.93 42.30 -13.85
C GLN A 329 -15.16 43.16 -14.21
N ILE A 330 -15.43 43.35 -15.49
CA ILE A 330 -16.61 44.09 -15.96
C ILE A 330 -17.93 43.41 -15.50
N TYR A 331 -17.97 42.07 -15.50
CA TYR A 331 -19.14 41.33 -14.99
C TYR A 331 -19.32 41.48 -13.48
N LYS A 332 -18.22 41.48 -12.71
CA LYS A 332 -18.27 41.70 -11.26
C LYS A 332 -18.73 43.11 -10.89
N GLU A 333 -18.27 44.14 -11.60
CA GLU A 333 -18.68 45.52 -11.38
C GLU A 333 -20.15 45.78 -11.79
N LYS A 334 -20.61 45.10 -12.85
CA LYS A 334 -22.04 45.18 -13.24
C LYS A 334 -22.95 44.52 -12.22
N SER A 335 -22.57 43.35 -11.70
CA SER A 335 -23.33 42.62 -10.67
C SER A 335 -23.38 43.37 -9.33
N GLN A 336 -22.35 44.15 -8.98
CA GLN A 336 -22.35 45.01 -7.79
C GLN A 336 -23.25 46.23 -7.95
N ARG A 337 -23.27 46.87 -9.12
CA ARG A 337 -24.19 48.01 -9.38
C ARG A 337 -25.66 47.61 -9.41
N GLU A 338 -25.98 46.42 -9.92
CA GLU A 338 -27.37 45.92 -9.91
C GLU A 338 -27.86 45.54 -8.50
N SER A 339 -26.93 45.18 -7.59
CA SER A 339 -27.29 44.91 -6.19
C SER A 339 -27.43 46.16 -5.33
N GLU A 340 -26.92 47.32 -5.74
CA GLU A 340 -27.05 48.61 -5.06
C GLU A 340 -28.28 49.38 -5.50
N THR A 341 -28.78 49.19 -6.74
CA THR A 341 -29.99 49.86 -7.25
C THR A 341 -31.30 49.12 -6.95
N GLY A 342 -31.24 47.95 -6.31
CA GLY A 342 -32.42 47.18 -5.89
C GLY A 342 -32.87 47.42 -4.43
N LYS A 343 -32.37 48.47 -3.77
CA LYS A 343 -32.75 48.86 -2.42
C LYS A 343 -33.16 50.36 -2.38
N GLU A 344 -34.20 50.70 -3.10
CA GLU A 344 -35.06 51.84 -2.84
C GLU A 344 -36.53 51.46 -3.00
#